data_6a5685ba30ad530051b62bc46826f119
#
_entry.id   6a5685ba30ad530051b62bc46826f119
#
_cell.length_a   1.000
_cell.length_b   1.000
_cell.length_c   1.000
_cell.angle_alpha   90.00
_cell.angle_beta   90.00
_cell.angle_gamma   90.00
#
_symmetry.space_group_name_H-M   'P 1'
#
loop_
_entity.id
_entity.type
_entity.pdbx_description
1 polymer ?
#
loop_
_entity_poly.entity_id
_entity_poly.type
_entity_poly.pdbx_seq_one_letter_code
_entity_poly.pdbx_strand_id
1 'polypeptide(L)'
;SEDISFDTGILWKGKHWRIGRKLVQLEKEELFFTYMLCQPKLVSLNPYYNPLFAGMSLLGTVLAGEGETLKLHLHIDKTQEIGTAYSYEWTPDTGSVMYCMPKVGTKVSLYFSSEEEASARVINCIRENGETCEGMSDPNYRGLSTEHGKKLFLNPKELGISEEEKGNYLKLEDDVAVQLESNKKIEITAKGKAKFIAKQVLLETPVEINLARG
;
A
#
# COMPACT_ATOMS: atom_id res chain seq x y z
N SER A 1 -47.66 17.13 22.08
CA SER A 1 -47.72 16.23 20.91
C SER A 1 -46.68 15.08 21.08
N GLU A 2 -47.06 13.86 20.71
CA GLU A 2 -46.14 12.69 20.82
C GLU A 2 -45.10 12.73 19.72
N ASP A 3 -43.87 12.38 20.08
CA ASP A 3 -42.78 12.21 19.14
C ASP A 3 -42.85 10.83 18.47
N ILE A 4 -42.99 10.80 17.16
CA ILE A 4 -43.07 9.57 16.36
C ILE A 4 -41.69 9.28 15.75
N SER A 5 -41.19 8.06 15.94
CA SER A 5 -39.89 7.58 15.34
C SER A 5 -40.00 7.49 13.82
N PHE A 6 -38.86 7.72 13.12
CA PHE A 6 -38.79 7.58 11.67
C PHE A 6 -39.09 6.15 11.18
N ASP A 7 -38.87 5.14 12.00
CA ASP A 7 -39.13 3.73 11.65
C ASP A 7 -40.59 3.32 11.78
N THR A 8 -41.46 4.23 12.31
CA THR A 8 -42.88 3.96 12.51
C THR A 8 -43.62 4.00 11.18
N GLY A 9 -44.19 2.87 10.81
CA GLY A 9 -45.14 2.81 9.69
C GLY A 9 -46.48 3.48 10.07
N ILE A 10 -46.96 4.40 9.28
CA ILE A 10 -48.19 5.11 9.49
C ILE A 10 -49.24 4.65 8.49
N LEU A 11 -50.36 4.14 8.96
CA LEU A 11 -51.54 3.84 8.13
C LEU A 11 -52.47 5.06 8.09
N TRP A 12 -52.54 5.72 6.93
CA TRP A 12 -53.40 6.87 6.74
C TRP A 12 -54.17 6.79 5.44
N LYS A 13 -55.48 6.96 5.51
CA LYS A 13 -56.41 6.81 4.38
C LYS A 13 -56.24 5.49 3.62
N GLY A 14 -56.06 4.38 4.36
CA GLY A 14 -55.91 3.03 3.78
C GLY A 14 -54.58 2.76 3.06
N LYS A 15 -53.61 3.68 3.18
CA LYS A 15 -52.27 3.51 2.59
C LYS A 15 -51.20 3.54 3.66
N HIS A 16 -50.14 2.76 3.43
CA HIS A 16 -48.96 2.77 4.29
C HIS A 16 -48.02 3.90 3.90
N TRP A 17 -47.61 4.66 4.90
CA TRP A 17 -46.72 5.79 4.79
C TRP A 17 -45.51 5.61 5.72
N ARG A 18 -44.44 6.29 5.42
CA ARG A 18 -43.30 6.46 6.32
C ARG A 18 -43.02 7.94 6.52
N ILE A 19 -42.38 8.27 7.64
CA ILE A 19 -41.94 9.65 7.93
C ILE A 19 -40.69 9.92 7.08
N GLY A 20 -40.80 10.82 6.11
CA GLY A 20 -39.67 11.26 5.27
C GLY A 20 -38.93 12.47 5.83
N ARG A 21 -39.61 13.29 6.61
CA ARG A 21 -39.06 14.47 7.29
C ARG A 21 -39.80 14.75 8.57
N LYS A 22 -39.03 15.13 9.60
CA LYS A 22 -39.53 15.58 10.88
C LYS A 22 -38.97 16.98 11.13
N LEU A 23 -39.85 17.95 11.41
CA LEU A 23 -39.50 19.29 11.85
C LEU A 23 -39.97 19.44 13.29
N VAL A 24 -39.08 19.89 14.16
CA VAL A 24 -39.35 20.15 15.57
C VAL A 24 -39.26 21.66 15.80
N GLN A 25 -40.28 22.26 16.31
CA GLN A 25 -40.35 23.70 16.62
C GLN A 25 -40.80 23.91 18.06
N LEU A 26 -40.18 24.84 18.73
CA LEU A 26 -40.58 25.27 20.07
C LEU A 26 -41.42 26.55 19.91
N GLU A 27 -42.71 26.47 20.25
CA GLU A 27 -43.61 27.61 20.25
C GLU A 27 -44.28 27.74 21.63
N LYS A 28 -44.16 28.91 22.23
CA LYS A 28 -44.78 29.22 23.56
C LYS A 28 -44.49 28.14 24.62
N GLU A 29 -43.26 27.71 24.69
CA GLU A 29 -42.76 26.66 25.62
C GLU A 29 -43.30 25.24 25.35
N GLU A 30 -43.97 25.01 24.23
CA GLU A 30 -44.43 23.69 23.80
C GLU A 30 -43.67 23.22 22.54
N LEU A 31 -43.36 21.93 22.49
CA LEU A 31 -42.75 21.31 21.32
C LEU A 31 -43.82 20.87 20.31
N PHE A 32 -43.71 21.41 19.10
CA PHE A 32 -44.54 21.01 17.97
C PHE A 32 -43.72 20.15 17.01
N PHE A 33 -44.31 19.02 16.62
CA PHE A 33 -43.72 18.08 15.67
C PHE A 33 -44.56 18.12 14.38
N THR A 34 -43.91 18.48 13.28
CA THR A 34 -44.50 18.43 11.94
C THR A 34 -43.87 17.30 11.16
N TYR A 35 -44.67 16.40 10.64
CA TYR A 35 -44.20 15.24 9.88
C TYR A 35 -44.57 15.35 8.41
N MET A 36 -43.62 15.12 7.51
CA MET A 36 -43.89 14.90 6.11
C MET A 36 -43.92 13.39 5.85
N LEU A 37 -45.09 12.93 5.40
CA LEU A 37 -45.28 11.51 5.07
C LEU A 37 -44.94 11.27 3.61
N CYS A 38 -44.24 10.16 3.34
CA CYS A 38 -43.89 9.72 2.00
C CYS A 38 -44.23 8.24 1.80
N GLN A 39 -44.43 7.85 0.55
CA GLN A 39 -44.62 6.43 0.24
C GLN A 39 -43.30 5.68 0.45
N PRO A 40 -43.30 4.42 0.92
CA PRO A 40 -42.09 3.66 1.19
C PRO A 40 -41.09 3.59 0.02
N LYS A 41 -41.58 3.61 -1.22
CA LYS A 41 -40.76 3.63 -2.44
C LYS A 41 -40.01 4.95 -2.69
N LEU A 42 -40.45 6.06 -2.08
CA LEU A 42 -39.83 7.39 -2.20
C LEU A 42 -38.76 7.63 -1.13
N VAL A 43 -38.63 6.72 -0.15
CA VAL A 43 -37.63 6.77 0.90
C VAL A 43 -36.35 6.02 0.49
N SER A 44 -36.23 5.49 -0.73
CA SER A 44 -34.95 5.11 -1.26
C SER A 44 -34.11 6.38 -1.40
N LEU A 45 -33.34 6.67 -0.38
CA LEU A 45 -32.33 7.71 -0.43
C LEU A 45 -31.43 7.38 -1.62
N ASN A 46 -31.38 8.26 -2.62
CA ASN A 46 -30.25 8.23 -3.53
C ASN A 46 -28.99 8.25 -2.65
N PRO A 47 -27.99 7.38 -2.93
CA PRO A 47 -26.75 7.44 -2.18
C PRO A 47 -26.26 8.89 -2.15
N TYR A 48 -26.07 9.42 -0.95
CA TYR A 48 -25.52 10.76 -0.80
C TYR A 48 -24.02 10.66 -1.00
N TYR A 49 -23.56 11.17 -2.11
CA TYR A 49 -22.14 11.28 -2.40
C TYR A 49 -21.62 12.61 -1.86
N ASN A 50 -20.46 12.58 -1.23
CA ASN A 50 -19.81 13.80 -0.78
C ASN A 50 -18.79 14.26 -1.84
N PRO A 51 -19.06 15.33 -2.59
CA PRO A 51 -18.17 15.80 -3.64
C PRO A 51 -16.79 16.22 -3.13
N LEU A 52 -16.64 16.45 -1.82
CA LEU A 52 -15.36 16.77 -1.21
C LEU A 52 -14.41 15.56 -1.13
N PHE A 53 -14.91 14.33 -1.29
CA PHE A 53 -14.05 13.15 -1.30
C PHE A 53 -13.26 13.01 -2.59
N ALA A 54 -13.79 13.44 -3.71
CA ALA A 54 -13.10 13.32 -4.99
C ALA A 54 -11.75 14.04 -4.96
N GLY A 55 -10.67 13.28 -5.14
CA GLY A 55 -9.30 13.78 -5.09
C GLY A 55 -8.70 13.94 -3.68
N MET A 56 -9.44 13.61 -2.62
CA MET A 56 -8.94 13.67 -1.25
C MET A 56 -8.07 12.46 -0.92
N SER A 57 -7.08 12.66 -0.06
CA SER A 57 -6.29 11.58 0.53
C SER A 57 -6.31 11.66 2.05
N LEU A 58 -6.41 10.50 2.69
CA LEU A 58 -6.30 10.34 4.14
C LEU A 58 -5.04 9.54 4.47
N LEU A 59 -4.37 9.95 5.54
CA LEU A 59 -3.26 9.19 6.08
C LEU A 59 -3.75 8.02 6.91
N GLY A 60 -3.10 6.88 6.77
CA GLY A 60 -3.38 5.69 7.55
C GLY A 60 -2.12 4.88 7.83
N THR A 61 -2.20 4.02 8.82
CA THR A 61 -1.16 3.04 9.17
C THR A 61 -1.68 1.65 8.86
N VAL A 62 -0.88 0.82 8.20
CA VAL A 62 -1.23 -0.55 7.86
C VAL A 62 -1.34 -1.40 9.13
N LEU A 63 -2.50 -2.02 9.34
CA LEU A 63 -2.77 -2.97 10.41
C LEU A 63 -2.58 -4.42 9.97
N ALA A 64 -2.97 -4.73 8.72
CA ALA A 64 -2.82 -6.05 8.12
C ALA A 64 -2.85 -5.94 6.61
N GLY A 65 -2.22 -6.91 5.92
CA GLY A 65 -2.31 -7.09 4.47
C GLY A 65 -2.74 -8.52 4.15
N GLU A 66 -3.65 -8.68 3.19
CA GLU A 66 -4.12 -9.97 2.72
C GLU A 66 -4.40 -9.91 1.21
N GLY A 67 -3.72 -10.77 0.45
CA GLY A 67 -3.75 -10.70 -1.01
C GLY A 67 -3.30 -9.32 -1.51
N GLU A 68 -4.13 -8.63 -2.27
CA GLU A 68 -3.89 -7.27 -2.78
C GLU A 68 -4.62 -6.19 -1.97
N THR A 69 -5.04 -6.49 -0.74
CA THR A 69 -5.78 -5.55 0.10
C THR A 69 -5.04 -5.25 1.40
N LEU A 70 -5.32 -4.07 1.95
CA LEU A 70 -4.77 -3.57 3.20
C LEU A 70 -5.87 -3.14 4.15
N LYS A 71 -5.75 -3.52 5.41
CA LYS A 71 -6.54 -2.96 6.52
C LYS A 71 -5.76 -1.82 7.15
N LEU A 72 -6.43 -0.69 7.36
CA LEU A 72 -5.79 0.54 7.83
C LEU A 72 -6.39 1.01 9.15
N HIS A 73 -5.55 1.62 9.98
CA HIS A 73 -5.95 2.59 10.99
C HIS A 73 -5.79 3.98 10.37
N LEU A 74 -6.89 4.65 10.05
CA LEU A 74 -6.86 6.02 9.55
C LEU A 74 -6.50 6.99 10.68
N HIS A 75 -5.63 7.97 10.41
CA HIS A 75 -5.16 8.89 11.45
C HIS A 75 -6.24 9.87 11.94
N ILE A 76 -7.38 9.94 11.25
CA ILE A 76 -8.57 10.66 11.72
C ILE A 76 -9.32 9.92 12.83
N ASP A 77 -9.12 8.61 12.96
CA ASP A 77 -9.78 7.77 13.96
C ASP A 77 -8.95 7.67 15.24
N LYS A 78 -9.61 7.68 16.38
CA LYS A 78 -8.93 7.52 17.68
C LYS A 78 -8.32 6.13 17.85
N THR A 79 -9.05 5.11 17.42
CA THR A 79 -8.66 3.70 17.52
C THR A 79 -9.30 2.91 16.39
N GLN A 80 -8.63 1.86 15.92
CA GLN A 80 -9.16 0.93 14.94
C GLN A 80 -8.70 -0.49 15.27
N GLU A 81 -9.63 -1.41 15.43
CA GLU A 81 -9.32 -2.83 15.60
C GLU A 81 -9.21 -3.52 14.25
N ILE A 82 -8.26 -4.45 14.11
CA ILE A 82 -8.01 -5.19 12.87
C ILE A 82 -9.25 -5.97 12.42
N GLY A 83 -10.01 -6.54 13.37
CA GLY A 83 -11.19 -7.35 13.09
C GLY A 83 -12.33 -6.60 12.42
N THR A 84 -12.45 -5.30 12.69
CA THR A 84 -13.51 -4.42 12.18
C THR A 84 -13.03 -3.46 11.09
N ALA A 85 -11.71 -3.43 10.83
CA ALA A 85 -11.13 -2.56 9.82
C ALA A 85 -11.57 -2.99 8.40
N TYR A 86 -11.95 -2.00 7.59
CA TYR A 86 -12.27 -2.21 6.18
C TYR A 86 -11.00 -2.57 5.39
N SER A 87 -11.16 -3.44 4.38
CA SER A 87 -10.07 -3.83 3.48
C SER A 87 -10.11 -3.00 2.21
N TYR A 88 -9.05 -2.22 1.98
CA TYR A 88 -8.88 -1.36 0.80
C TYR A 88 -7.92 -2.00 -0.18
N GLU A 89 -8.17 -1.83 -1.49
CA GLU A 89 -7.25 -2.30 -2.53
C GLU A 89 -5.90 -1.55 -2.46
N TRP A 90 -4.81 -2.29 -2.60
CA TRP A 90 -3.46 -1.75 -2.79
C TRP A 90 -3.19 -1.56 -4.28
N THR A 91 -3.12 -0.32 -4.73
CA THR A 91 -2.90 0.04 -6.14
C THR A 91 -1.73 1.02 -6.27
N PRO A 92 -0.47 0.56 -6.13
CA PRO A 92 0.68 1.42 -6.23
C PRO A 92 0.88 1.96 -7.65
N ASP A 93 1.46 3.16 -7.76
CA ASP A 93 1.76 3.79 -9.04
C ASP A 93 2.76 2.98 -9.90
N THR A 94 3.53 2.09 -9.28
CA THR A 94 4.46 1.19 -9.97
C THR A 94 3.76 0.10 -10.80
N GLY A 95 2.45 -0.07 -10.63
CA GLY A 95 1.68 -1.10 -11.32
C GLY A 95 2.24 -2.50 -11.10
N SER A 96 2.35 -3.27 -12.18
CA SER A 96 2.89 -4.63 -12.16
C SER A 96 4.42 -4.71 -12.33
N VAL A 97 5.10 -3.60 -12.55
CA VAL A 97 6.56 -3.57 -12.80
C VAL A 97 7.35 -3.87 -11.53
N MET A 98 6.87 -3.39 -10.40
CA MET A 98 7.49 -3.64 -9.11
C MET A 98 6.42 -3.98 -8.08
N TYR A 99 6.43 -5.23 -7.62
CA TYR A 99 5.50 -5.70 -6.60
C TYR A 99 6.13 -5.54 -5.21
N CYS A 100 5.49 -4.71 -4.40
CA CYS A 100 5.90 -4.48 -3.01
C CYS A 100 4.65 -4.25 -2.17
N MET A 101 4.33 -5.20 -1.29
CA MET A 101 3.23 -5.05 -0.35
C MET A 101 3.72 -4.30 0.90
N PRO A 102 3.01 -3.24 1.33
CA PRO A 102 3.37 -2.52 2.55
C PRO A 102 3.30 -3.41 3.79
N LYS A 103 4.25 -3.25 4.69
CA LYS A 103 4.28 -3.96 5.96
C LYS A 103 3.34 -3.35 6.97
N VAL A 104 2.95 -4.16 7.97
CA VAL A 104 2.27 -3.67 9.18
C VAL A 104 3.10 -2.55 9.81
N GLY A 105 2.45 -1.47 10.19
CA GLY A 105 3.08 -0.26 10.72
C GLY A 105 3.52 0.75 9.66
N THR A 106 3.52 0.41 8.36
CA THR A 106 3.83 1.38 7.29
C THR A 106 2.74 2.44 7.20
N LYS A 107 3.14 3.71 7.10
CA LYS A 107 2.21 4.79 6.77
C LYS A 107 1.92 4.81 5.27
N VAL A 108 0.65 4.97 4.95
CA VAL A 108 0.14 4.93 3.58
C VAL A 108 -0.87 6.04 3.35
N SER A 109 -1.14 6.32 2.08
CA SER A 109 -2.15 7.26 1.63
C SER A 109 -3.36 6.50 1.08
N LEU A 110 -4.53 6.70 1.68
CA LEU A 110 -5.82 6.25 1.18
C LEU A 110 -6.39 7.36 0.29
N TYR A 111 -6.53 7.10 -0.99
CA TYR A 111 -6.98 8.06 -2.00
C TYR A 111 -8.41 7.76 -2.45
N PHE A 112 -9.24 8.79 -2.57
CA PHE A 112 -10.59 8.71 -3.09
C PHE A 112 -10.61 9.25 -4.53
N SER A 113 -10.84 8.37 -5.50
CA SER A 113 -10.86 8.74 -6.92
C SER A 113 -12.15 9.42 -7.35
N SER A 114 -13.23 9.29 -6.56
CA SER A 114 -14.54 9.90 -6.80
C SER A 114 -15.19 10.31 -5.49
N GLU A 115 -16.42 10.81 -5.58
CA GLU A 115 -17.27 11.16 -4.43
C GLU A 115 -17.86 9.97 -3.67
N GLU A 116 -17.62 8.75 -4.18
CA GLU A 116 -18.06 7.51 -3.56
C GLU A 116 -16.98 6.97 -2.60
N GLU A 117 -17.36 6.67 -1.35
CA GLU A 117 -16.43 6.05 -0.38
C GLU A 117 -15.87 4.72 -0.88
N ALA A 118 -16.65 3.95 -1.64
CA ALA A 118 -16.23 2.69 -2.24
C ALA A 118 -15.10 2.84 -3.29
N SER A 119 -14.84 4.06 -3.76
CA SER A 119 -13.74 4.36 -4.69
C SER A 119 -12.37 4.45 -4.02
N ALA A 120 -12.34 4.38 -2.68
CA ALA A 120 -11.11 4.52 -1.91
C ALA A 120 -10.13 3.37 -2.17
N ARG A 121 -8.88 3.73 -2.43
CA ARG A 121 -7.77 2.78 -2.64
C ARG A 121 -6.49 3.28 -2.02
N VAL A 122 -5.62 2.38 -1.61
CA VAL A 122 -4.30 2.72 -1.07
C VAL A 122 -3.32 2.85 -2.23
N ILE A 123 -2.66 4.00 -2.37
CA ILE A 123 -1.84 4.31 -3.54
C ILE A 123 -0.35 4.43 -3.24
N ASN A 124 0.05 4.94 -2.06
CA ASN A 124 1.43 5.28 -1.75
C ASN A 124 1.83 4.83 -0.35
N CYS A 125 3.08 4.39 -0.22
CA CYS A 125 3.77 4.34 1.07
C CYS A 125 4.43 5.68 1.36
N ILE A 126 4.31 6.14 2.60
CA ILE A 126 4.93 7.39 3.04
C ILE A 126 6.25 7.06 3.70
N ARG A 127 7.31 7.62 3.17
CA ARG A 127 8.65 7.41 3.71
C ARG A 127 8.88 8.29 4.93
N GLU A 128 9.43 7.70 5.99
CA GLU A 128 9.76 8.39 7.24
C GLU A 128 11.24 8.34 7.62
N ASN A 129 12.05 7.54 6.91
CA ASN A 129 13.46 7.31 7.21
C ASN A 129 14.44 8.10 6.34
N GLY A 130 14.01 9.23 5.78
CA GLY A 130 14.84 10.02 4.85
C GLY A 130 16.16 10.50 5.45
N GLU A 131 16.20 10.80 6.74
CA GLU A 131 17.40 11.26 7.45
C GLU A 131 18.43 10.14 7.67
N THR A 132 17.99 8.88 7.73
CA THR A 132 18.84 7.72 8.01
C THR A 132 19.19 6.91 6.77
N CYS A 133 18.64 7.26 5.61
CA CYS A 133 18.86 6.54 4.37
C CYS A 133 20.00 7.20 3.57
N GLU A 134 21.18 6.60 3.58
CA GLU A 134 22.30 7.01 2.74
C GLU A 134 21.90 7.02 1.26
N GLY A 135 22.35 8.01 0.51
CA GLY A 135 22.06 8.16 -0.91
C GLY A 135 20.71 8.78 -1.25
N MET A 136 19.79 9.00 -0.27
CA MET A 136 18.50 9.63 -0.52
C MET A 136 18.58 11.06 -1.08
N SER A 137 19.58 11.81 -0.67
CA SER A 137 19.84 13.18 -1.11
C SER A 137 20.69 13.27 -2.38
N ASP A 138 21.28 12.14 -2.82
CA ASP A 138 22.07 12.10 -4.06
C ASP A 138 21.16 11.83 -5.28
N PRO A 139 20.98 12.79 -6.18
CA PRO A 139 20.16 12.61 -7.37
C PRO A 139 20.75 11.59 -8.36
N ASN A 140 22.01 11.22 -8.22
CA ASN A 140 22.67 10.23 -9.07
C ASN A 140 22.51 8.79 -8.53
N TYR A 141 22.16 8.62 -7.28
CA TYR A 141 21.94 7.31 -6.68
C TYR A 141 20.48 6.85 -6.88
N ARG A 142 20.34 5.65 -7.41
CA ARG A 142 19.04 4.95 -7.50
C ARG A 142 19.19 3.58 -6.88
N GLY A 143 18.30 3.25 -5.95
CA GLY A 143 18.43 2.01 -5.22
C GLY A 143 17.12 1.44 -4.72
N LEU A 144 17.11 0.12 -4.58
CA LEU A 144 16.13 -0.64 -3.84
C LEU A 144 16.87 -1.32 -2.69
N SER A 145 16.39 -1.13 -1.48
CA SER A 145 16.96 -1.80 -0.31
C SER A 145 15.86 -2.44 0.54
N THR A 146 16.20 -3.57 1.14
CA THR A 146 15.33 -4.24 2.09
C THR A 146 15.89 -4.09 3.50
N GLU A 147 15.05 -4.23 4.52
CA GLU A 147 15.49 -4.25 5.92
C GLU A 147 16.45 -5.38 6.27
N HIS A 148 16.56 -6.41 5.39
CA HIS A 148 17.46 -7.54 5.55
C HIS A 148 18.81 -7.33 4.82
N GLY A 149 19.18 -6.08 4.54
CA GLY A 149 20.47 -5.72 3.95
C GLY A 149 20.65 -6.09 2.48
N LYS A 150 19.55 -6.47 1.77
CA LYS A 150 19.63 -6.72 0.32
C LYS A 150 19.47 -5.43 -0.44
N LYS A 151 20.39 -5.14 -1.36
CA LYS A 151 20.41 -3.91 -2.14
C LYS A 151 20.56 -4.19 -3.63
N LEU A 152 19.83 -3.45 -4.44
CA LEU A 152 20.08 -3.23 -5.85
C LEU A 152 20.34 -1.73 -6.02
N PHE A 153 21.46 -1.35 -6.61
CA PHE A 153 21.81 0.06 -6.75
C PHE A 153 22.41 0.36 -8.12
N LEU A 154 22.16 1.59 -8.56
CA LEU A 154 22.68 2.16 -9.78
C LEU A 154 23.17 3.58 -9.45
N ASN A 155 24.40 3.86 -9.82
CA ASN A 155 24.96 5.18 -9.80
C ASN A 155 25.75 5.44 -11.12
N PRO A 156 26.27 6.63 -11.37
CA PRO A 156 26.89 6.95 -12.65
C PRO A 156 28.06 6.05 -13.07
N LYS A 157 28.68 5.34 -12.13
CA LYS A 157 29.88 4.53 -12.39
C LYS A 157 29.69 3.04 -12.13
N GLU A 158 28.59 2.64 -11.50
CA GLU A 158 28.42 1.24 -11.13
C GLU A 158 26.95 0.83 -11.05
N LEU A 159 26.72 -0.44 -11.34
CA LEU A 159 25.51 -1.19 -11.09
C LEU A 159 25.86 -2.34 -10.14
N GLY A 160 25.12 -2.51 -9.06
CA GLY A 160 25.40 -3.58 -8.11
C GLY A 160 24.17 -4.22 -7.49
N ILE A 161 24.36 -5.49 -7.11
CA ILE A 161 23.46 -6.27 -6.27
C ILE A 161 24.31 -6.76 -5.09
N SER A 162 23.89 -6.43 -3.87
CA SER A 162 24.64 -6.81 -2.68
C SER A 162 23.77 -7.33 -1.55
N GLU A 163 24.38 -8.12 -0.68
CA GLU A 163 23.86 -8.49 0.62
C GLU A 163 24.93 -8.14 1.66
N GLU A 164 24.76 -7.01 2.33
CA GLU A 164 25.79 -6.41 3.20
C GLU A 164 26.16 -7.30 4.39
N GLU A 165 25.18 -7.93 5.04
CA GLU A 165 25.42 -8.75 6.23
C GLU A 165 26.27 -9.99 5.97
N LYS A 166 26.26 -10.50 4.74
CA LYS A 166 26.94 -11.76 4.38
C LYS A 166 28.09 -11.59 3.40
N GLY A 167 28.38 -10.36 2.98
CA GLY A 167 29.50 -10.06 2.10
C GLY A 167 29.39 -10.69 0.71
N ASN A 168 28.16 -10.88 0.21
CA ASN A 168 27.93 -11.36 -1.15
C ASN A 168 27.61 -10.18 -2.05
N TYR A 169 28.30 -10.05 -3.19
CA TYR A 169 27.94 -9.03 -4.16
C TYR A 169 28.25 -9.41 -5.61
N LEU A 170 27.49 -8.85 -6.52
CA LEU A 170 27.77 -8.73 -7.94
C LEU A 170 27.84 -7.24 -8.27
N LYS A 171 28.96 -6.78 -8.82
CA LYS A 171 29.20 -5.38 -9.14
C LYS A 171 29.72 -5.26 -10.56
N LEU A 172 29.14 -4.36 -11.34
CA LEU A 172 29.62 -3.94 -12.64
C LEU A 172 30.09 -2.49 -12.48
N GLU A 173 31.38 -2.24 -12.66
CA GLU A 173 32.01 -0.96 -12.46
C GLU A 173 32.60 -0.48 -13.76
N ASP A 174 32.25 0.73 -14.18
CA ASP A 174 32.70 1.33 -15.41
C ASP A 174 34.24 1.43 -15.40
N ASP A 175 34.86 1.06 -16.53
CA ASP A 175 36.32 1.11 -16.75
C ASP A 175 37.18 0.28 -15.80
N VAL A 176 36.62 -0.51 -14.90
CA VAL A 176 37.35 -1.27 -13.90
C VAL A 176 37.12 -2.78 -14.02
N ALA A 177 35.92 -3.26 -13.65
CA ALA A 177 35.73 -4.73 -13.55
C ALA A 177 34.23 -5.13 -13.48
N VAL A 178 34.01 -6.42 -13.76
CA VAL A 178 32.87 -7.18 -13.26
C VAL A 178 33.34 -8.02 -12.10
N GLN A 179 32.81 -7.82 -10.92
CA GLN A 179 33.18 -8.49 -9.68
C GLN A 179 32.02 -9.35 -9.17
N LEU A 180 32.34 -10.62 -8.84
CA LEU A 180 31.43 -11.53 -8.16
C LEU A 180 32.16 -12.07 -6.93
N GLU A 181 31.64 -11.78 -5.75
CA GLU A 181 32.25 -12.19 -4.50
C GLU A 181 31.25 -12.87 -3.58
N SER A 182 31.71 -13.89 -2.85
CA SER A 182 30.97 -14.56 -1.81
C SER A 182 31.91 -15.06 -0.73
N ASN A 183 31.59 -14.79 0.53
CA ASN A 183 32.34 -15.32 1.68
C ASN A 183 32.00 -16.77 2.00
N LYS A 184 31.19 -17.44 1.17
CA LYS A 184 30.79 -18.84 1.35
C LYS A 184 31.15 -19.70 0.14
N LYS A 185 30.31 -19.67 -0.90
CA LYS A 185 30.43 -20.51 -2.09
C LYS A 185 29.89 -19.75 -3.30
N ILE A 186 30.60 -19.89 -4.42
CA ILE A 186 30.09 -19.51 -5.74
C ILE A 186 29.91 -20.79 -6.53
N GLU A 187 28.75 -21.01 -7.10
CA GLU A 187 28.39 -22.15 -7.92
C GLU A 187 27.89 -21.70 -9.27
N ILE A 188 28.58 -22.16 -10.33
CA ILE A 188 28.19 -21.83 -11.71
C ILE A 188 27.85 -23.14 -12.40
N THR A 189 26.60 -23.36 -12.74
CA THR A 189 26.09 -24.57 -13.39
C THR A 189 25.49 -24.22 -14.74
N ALA A 190 25.88 -24.96 -15.78
CA ALA A 190 25.32 -24.85 -17.11
C ALA A 190 24.83 -26.21 -17.62
N LYS A 191 23.58 -26.31 -18.10
CA LYS A 191 23.06 -27.55 -18.73
C LYS A 191 23.72 -27.88 -20.05
N GLY A 192 24.32 -26.91 -20.73
CA GLY A 192 25.02 -27.08 -21.98
C GLY A 192 26.50 -26.84 -21.81
N LYS A 193 27.00 -25.69 -22.20
CA LYS A 193 28.42 -25.35 -22.23
C LYS A 193 28.69 -24.06 -21.47
N ALA A 194 29.66 -24.10 -20.53
CA ALA A 194 30.28 -22.90 -19.98
C ALA A 194 31.60 -22.64 -20.74
N LYS A 195 31.85 -21.37 -21.11
CA LYS A 195 33.05 -20.98 -21.84
C LYS A 195 33.68 -19.72 -21.24
N PHE A 196 34.94 -19.78 -20.91
CA PHE A 196 35.73 -18.65 -20.45
C PHE A 196 36.76 -18.30 -21.55
N ILE A 197 36.75 -17.05 -21.98
CA ILE A 197 37.67 -16.54 -23.01
C ILE A 197 38.30 -15.26 -22.45
N ALA A 198 39.62 -15.31 -22.28
CA ALA A 198 40.42 -14.16 -21.87
C ALA A 198 41.86 -14.31 -22.39
N LYS A 199 42.64 -13.23 -22.42
CA LYS A 199 44.07 -13.29 -22.68
C LYS A 199 44.81 -14.12 -21.62
N GLN A 200 44.33 -14.06 -20.37
CA GLN A 200 44.85 -14.82 -19.26
C GLN A 200 43.71 -15.24 -18.35
N VAL A 201 43.73 -16.47 -17.88
CA VAL A 201 42.82 -16.98 -16.83
C VAL A 201 43.71 -17.41 -15.67
N LEU A 202 43.51 -16.80 -14.51
CA LEU A 202 44.22 -17.14 -13.28
C LEU A 202 43.24 -17.83 -12.33
N LEU A 203 43.66 -19.00 -11.80
CA LEU A 203 42.89 -19.73 -10.79
C LEU A 203 43.82 -19.90 -9.58
N GLU A 204 43.42 -19.30 -8.46
CA GLU A 204 44.17 -19.40 -7.21
C GLU A 204 43.30 -20.03 -6.12
N THR A 205 43.87 -20.91 -5.36
CA THR A 205 43.23 -21.54 -4.21
C THR A 205 44.28 -21.94 -3.16
N PRO A 206 43.99 -21.75 -1.85
CA PRO A 206 44.90 -22.18 -0.79
C PRO A 206 44.91 -23.70 -0.57
N VAL A 207 43.98 -24.45 -1.13
CA VAL A 207 43.80 -25.88 -0.85
C VAL A 207 44.03 -26.73 -2.09
N GLU A 208 43.08 -26.76 -3.02
CA GLU A 208 43.19 -27.61 -4.23
C GLU A 208 42.29 -27.14 -5.37
N ILE A 209 42.63 -27.51 -6.59
CA ILE A 209 41.81 -27.36 -7.78
C ILE A 209 41.47 -28.76 -8.30
N ASN A 210 40.20 -29.11 -8.26
CA ASN A 210 39.68 -30.38 -8.78
C ASN A 210 39.04 -30.19 -10.14
N LEU A 211 39.57 -30.86 -11.16
CA LEU A 211 38.96 -30.92 -12.49
C LEU A 211 38.50 -32.36 -12.74
N ALA A 212 37.17 -32.54 -12.76
CA ALA A 212 36.57 -33.84 -13.04
C ALA A 212 35.70 -33.78 -14.31
N ARG A 213 35.73 -34.86 -15.07
CA ARG A 213 34.81 -35.05 -16.19
C ARG A 213 33.58 -35.80 -15.66
N GLY A 214 32.42 -35.17 -15.76
CA GLY A 214 31.12 -35.78 -15.47
C GLY A 214 30.58 -36.58 -16.67
#